data_c590d6dbabda37f050250b72dc15ce93
#
_entry.id   c590d6dbabda37f050250b72dc15ce93
#
_cell.length_a   1.000
_cell.length_b   1.000
_cell.length_c   1.000
_cell.angle_alpha   90.00
_cell.angle_beta   90.00
_cell.angle_gamma   90.00
#
_symmetry.space_group_name_H-M   'P 1'
#
loop_
_entity.id
_entity.type
_entity.pdbx_description
1 polymer ?
#
loop_
_entity_poly.entity_id
_entity_poly.type
_entity_poly.pdbx_seq_one_letter_code
_entity_poly.pdbx_strand_id
1 'polypeptide(L)'
;MNYKQNEKINQVKESTLVIGIDIGSTTQYARAFDWRGIELGKVFTFSNSREGFESFKAWMQHLQDKYRKSDVIVGIEPTGHYWFDLGAYLEDEGILLVMVNPYAVKQTKELDDNSQSKNDRKDPKVIAKLVTEAGILHRIHRMVCMLI
;
A
#
# COMPACT_ATOMS: atom_id res chain seq x y z
N MET A 1 -6.34 -27.49 0.57
CA MET A 1 -5.76 -26.26 0.06
C MET A 1 -4.73 -25.72 1.05
N ASN A 2 -3.57 -25.50 0.59
CA ASN A 2 -2.47 -25.20 1.50
C ASN A 2 -2.31 -23.69 1.65
N TYR A 3 -2.82 -23.13 2.74
CA TYR A 3 -2.69 -21.71 3.06
C TYR A 3 -1.25 -21.21 3.01
N LYS A 4 -0.30 -22.05 3.37
CA LYS A 4 1.13 -21.73 3.34
C LYS A 4 1.66 -21.50 1.93
N GLN A 5 1.07 -22.14 0.93
CA GLN A 5 1.46 -21.92 -0.46
C GLN A 5 0.95 -20.58 -1.00
N ASN A 6 -0.27 -20.20 -0.63
CA ASN A 6 -0.82 -18.89 -1.01
C ASN A 6 -0.09 -17.74 -0.32
N GLU A 7 0.33 -17.92 0.92
CA GLU A 7 1.15 -16.96 1.63
C GLU A 7 2.52 -16.76 0.95
N LYS A 8 3.12 -17.84 0.45
CA LYS A 8 4.41 -17.77 -0.26
C LYS A 8 4.31 -17.03 -1.58
N ILE A 9 3.21 -17.18 -2.32
CA ILE A 9 2.98 -16.50 -3.60
C ILE A 9 2.87 -14.99 -3.41
N ASN A 10 2.40 -14.57 -2.26
CA ASN A 10 2.15 -13.15 -1.95
C ASN A 10 3.25 -12.52 -1.09
N GLN A 11 4.37 -13.22 -0.86
CA GLN A 11 5.47 -12.66 -0.09
C GLN A 11 6.20 -11.55 -0.85
N VAL A 12 6.70 -10.59 -0.09
CA VAL A 12 7.56 -9.53 -0.62
C VAL A 12 8.91 -10.14 -1.01
N LYS A 13 9.29 -9.94 -2.26
CA LYS A 13 10.53 -10.45 -2.85
C LYS A 13 11.38 -9.28 -3.34
N GLU A 14 12.59 -9.57 -3.78
CA GLU A 14 13.46 -8.59 -4.41
C GLU A 14 12.80 -7.94 -5.63
N SER A 15 11.98 -8.69 -6.37
CA SER A 15 11.24 -8.20 -7.54
C SER A 15 9.95 -7.44 -7.18
N THR A 16 9.65 -7.28 -5.90
CA THR A 16 8.40 -6.65 -5.45
C THR A 16 8.58 -5.18 -5.15
N LEU A 17 7.73 -4.35 -5.75
CA LEU A 17 7.56 -2.95 -5.38
C LEU A 17 6.49 -2.87 -4.30
N VAL A 18 6.83 -2.33 -3.15
CA VAL A 18 5.90 -2.18 -2.02
C VAL A 18 5.47 -0.73 -1.94
N ILE A 19 4.17 -0.49 -2.02
CA ILE A 19 3.62 0.87 -1.95
C ILE A 19 2.69 0.95 -0.74
N GLY A 20 2.93 1.93 0.12
CA GLY A 20 2.01 2.28 1.18
C GLY A 20 1.22 3.53 0.79
N ILE A 21 -0.08 3.52 1.00
CA ILE A 21 -0.95 4.66 0.71
C ILE A 21 -1.68 5.09 1.97
N ASP A 22 -1.52 6.36 2.31
CA ASP A 22 -2.32 7.02 3.33
C ASP A 22 -3.57 7.61 2.67
N ILE A 23 -4.72 7.11 3.10
CA ILE A 23 -6.01 7.45 2.48
C ILE A 23 -6.59 8.70 3.12
N GLY A 24 -6.83 9.71 2.30
CA GLY A 24 -7.59 10.89 2.69
C GLY A 24 -8.91 10.97 1.95
N SER A 25 -9.74 11.93 2.31
CA SER A 25 -11.04 12.12 1.65
C SER A 25 -10.91 12.63 0.22
N THR A 26 -9.96 13.50 -0.03
CA THR A 26 -9.75 14.13 -1.34
C THR A 26 -8.39 13.84 -1.93
N THR A 27 -7.37 13.67 -1.09
CA THR A 27 -5.98 13.49 -1.51
C THR A 27 -5.40 12.25 -0.86
N GLN A 28 -4.70 11.46 -1.67
CA GLN A 28 -4.00 10.27 -1.24
C GLN A 28 -2.50 10.53 -1.30
N TYR A 29 -1.75 9.93 -0.37
CA TYR A 29 -0.30 10.02 -0.32
C TYR A 29 0.30 8.63 -0.44
N ALA A 30 1.14 8.43 -1.46
CA ALA A 30 1.76 7.13 -1.73
C ALA A 30 3.28 7.23 -1.64
N ARG A 31 3.90 6.21 -1.06
CA ARG A 31 5.35 6.06 -1.03
C ARG A 31 5.71 4.63 -1.39
N ALA A 32 6.79 4.50 -2.17
CA ALA A 32 7.23 3.21 -2.69
C ALA A 32 8.54 2.78 -2.04
N PHE A 33 8.68 1.49 -1.82
CA PHE A 33 9.85 0.90 -1.16
C PHE A 33 10.22 -0.41 -1.84
N ASP A 34 11.49 -0.78 -1.73
CA ASP A 34 11.91 -2.12 -2.10
C ASP A 34 11.69 -3.10 -0.93
N TRP A 35 12.05 -4.36 -1.14
CA TRP A 35 11.89 -5.42 -0.14
C TRP A 35 12.70 -5.18 1.15
N ARG A 36 13.72 -4.34 1.08
CA ARG A 36 14.56 -3.99 2.23
C ARG A 36 14.03 -2.79 3.00
N GLY A 37 12.97 -2.16 2.51
CA GLY A 37 12.44 -0.94 3.10
C GLY A 37 13.13 0.34 2.66
N ILE A 38 13.94 0.26 1.60
CA ILE A 38 14.59 1.45 1.02
C ILE A 38 13.58 2.16 0.12
N GLU A 39 13.37 3.46 0.36
CA GLU A 39 12.42 4.24 -0.40
C GLU A 39 12.89 4.45 -1.84
N LEU A 40 11.97 4.23 -2.77
CA LEU A 40 12.20 4.38 -4.21
C LEU A 40 11.40 5.58 -4.70
N GLY A 41 12.12 6.63 -5.11
CA GLY A 41 11.50 7.86 -5.54
C GLY A 41 11.02 8.73 -4.38
N LYS A 42 10.10 9.62 -4.70
CA LYS A 42 9.55 10.59 -3.75
C LYS A 42 8.09 10.26 -3.45
N VAL A 43 7.57 10.85 -2.37
CA VAL A 43 6.14 10.76 -2.08
C VAL A 43 5.34 11.27 -3.27
N PHE A 44 4.30 10.51 -3.64
CA PHE A 44 3.40 10.85 -4.73
C PHE A 44 2.02 11.14 -4.17
N THR A 45 1.43 12.24 -4.60
CA THR A 45 0.09 12.63 -4.19
C THR A 45 -0.86 12.54 -5.36
N PHE A 46 -2.07 12.05 -5.12
CA PHE A 46 -3.08 11.96 -6.16
C PHE A 46 -4.48 12.16 -5.58
N SER A 47 -5.39 12.61 -6.42
CA SER A 47 -6.76 12.86 -6.01
C SER A 47 -7.56 11.56 -5.89
N ASN A 48 -8.59 11.57 -5.05
CA ASN A 48 -9.53 10.46 -4.92
C ASN A 48 -10.54 10.50 -6.07
N SER A 49 -10.04 10.29 -7.29
CA SER A 49 -10.78 10.38 -8.54
C SER A 49 -10.17 9.42 -9.56
N ARG A 50 -10.90 9.15 -10.62
CA ARG A 50 -10.38 8.28 -11.69
C ARG A 50 -9.09 8.83 -12.29
N GLU A 51 -9.02 10.13 -12.53
CA GLU A 51 -7.81 10.79 -13.05
C GLU A 51 -6.65 10.62 -12.08
N GLY A 52 -6.92 10.77 -10.77
CA GLY A 52 -5.92 10.55 -9.73
C GLY A 52 -5.43 9.11 -9.72
N PHE A 53 -6.32 8.15 -9.84
CA PHE A 53 -5.95 6.72 -9.85
C PHE A 53 -5.14 6.36 -11.09
N GLU A 54 -5.48 6.92 -12.23
CA GLU A 54 -4.71 6.71 -13.46
C GLU A 54 -3.31 7.31 -13.37
N SER A 55 -3.17 8.48 -12.76
CA SER A 55 -1.85 9.08 -12.52
C SER A 55 -1.04 8.26 -11.51
N PHE A 56 -1.68 7.70 -10.51
CA PHE A 56 -1.04 6.76 -9.57
C PHE A 56 -0.51 5.53 -10.29
N LYS A 57 -1.33 4.94 -11.16
CA LYS A 57 -0.92 3.78 -11.95
C LYS A 57 0.29 4.10 -12.84
N ALA A 58 0.29 5.26 -13.50
CA ALA A 58 1.41 5.69 -14.33
C ALA A 58 2.69 5.87 -13.51
N TRP A 59 2.58 6.47 -12.34
CA TRP A 59 3.70 6.62 -11.40
C TRP A 59 4.25 5.26 -10.95
N MET A 60 3.35 4.36 -10.59
CA MET A 60 3.71 3.00 -10.18
C MET A 60 4.45 2.26 -11.28
N GLN A 61 3.93 2.31 -12.51
CA GLN A 61 4.55 1.65 -13.66
C GLN A 61 5.93 2.25 -13.99
N HIS A 62 6.07 3.57 -13.85
CA HIS A 62 7.35 4.23 -14.00
C HIS A 62 8.39 3.69 -13.01
N LEU A 63 8.00 3.51 -11.76
CA LEU A 63 8.90 2.94 -10.74
C LEU A 63 9.22 1.48 -11.01
N GLN A 64 8.23 0.70 -11.47
CA GLN A 64 8.47 -0.69 -11.86
C GLN A 64 9.53 -0.80 -12.96
N ASP A 65 9.43 0.05 -13.98
CA ASP A 65 10.38 0.05 -15.08
C ASP A 65 11.76 0.52 -14.64
N LYS A 66 11.80 1.60 -13.87
CA LYS A 66 13.07 2.19 -13.40
C LYS A 66 13.85 1.25 -12.51
N TYR A 67 13.16 0.57 -11.58
CA TYR A 67 13.80 -0.28 -10.57
C TYR A 67 13.66 -1.77 -10.87
N ARG A 68 13.14 -2.12 -12.04
CA ARG A 68 12.96 -3.50 -12.53
C ARG A 68 12.16 -4.36 -11.55
N LYS A 69 10.99 -3.86 -11.16
CA LYS A 69 10.08 -4.58 -10.27
C LYS A 69 8.95 -5.19 -11.11
N SER A 70 8.81 -6.51 -11.03
CA SER A 70 7.77 -7.23 -11.75
C SER A 70 6.45 -7.28 -10.98
N ASP A 71 6.52 -7.29 -9.65
CA ASP A 71 5.36 -7.41 -8.77
C ASP A 71 5.11 -6.12 -8.02
N VAL A 72 3.85 -5.82 -7.75
CA VAL A 72 3.47 -4.68 -6.91
C VAL A 72 2.51 -5.14 -5.83
N ILE A 73 2.75 -4.69 -4.62
CA ILE A 73 1.84 -4.85 -3.50
C ILE A 73 1.53 -3.46 -2.95
N VAL A 74 0.25 -3.13 -2.91
CA VAL A 74 -0.22 -1.86 -2.34
C VAL A 74 -0.85 -2.15 -0.99
N GLY A 75 -0.36 -1.48 0.04
CA GLY A 75 -0.92 -1.55 1.39
C GLY A 75 -1.70 -0.29 1.73
N ILE A 76 -2.82 -0.45 2.39
CA ILE A 76 -3.63 0.65 2.92
C ILE A 76 -4.08 0.35 4.34
N GLU A 77 -4.34 1.40 5.09
CA GLU A 77 -5.06 1.31 6.36
C GLU A 77 -6.54 1.58 6.09
N PRO A 78 -7.43 0.59 6.27
CA PRO A 78 -8.84 0.71 5.88
C PRO A 78 -9.65 1.46 6.93
N THR A 79 -9.46 2.76 7.02
CA THR A 79 -10.28 3.63 7.90
C THR A 79 -11.35 4.34 7.08
N GLY A 80 -12.59 4.30 7.57
CA GLY A 80 -13.72 4.91 6.88
C GLY A 80 -14.04 4.25 5.54
N HIS A 81 -14.55 5.04 4.61
CA HIS A 81 -15.04 4.56 3.30
C HIS A 81 -14.27 5.15 2.11
N TYR A 82 -13.36 6.06 2.34
CA TYR A 82 -12.66 6.78 1.25
C TYR A 82 -11.72 5.90 0.43
N TRP A 83 -11.43 4.70 0.91
CA TRP A 83 -10.57 3.75 0.18
C TRP A 83 -11.33 2.87 -0.81
N PHE A 84 -12.67 2.87 -0.78
CA PHE A 84 -13.49 1.96 -1.58
C PHE A 84 -13.28 2.15 -3.08
N ASP A 85 -13.29 3.36 -3.57
CA ASP A 85 -13.12 3.64 -4.99
C ASP A 85 -11.73 3.27 -5.48
N LEU A 86 -10.71 3.63 -4.71
CA LEU A 86 -9.33 3.23 -5.01
C LEU A 86 -9.19 1.71 -4.99
N GLY A 87 -9.77 1.05 -4.00
CA GLY A 87 -9.74 -0.40 -3.88
C GLY A 87 -10.35 -1.08 -5.09
N ALA A 88 -11.52 -0.62 -5.53
CA ALA A 88 -12.19 -1.14 -6.71
C ALA A 88 -11.36 -0.93 -7.98
N TYR A 89 -10.76 0.25 -8.13
CA TYR A 89 -9.89 0.55 -9.27
C TYR A 89 -8.68 -0.37 -9.31
N LEU A 90 -7.98 -0.54 -8.19
CA LEU A 90 -6.79 -1.41 -8.12
C LEU A 90 -7.15 -2.87 -8.38
N GLU A 91 -8.29 -3.32 -7.89
CA GLU A 91 -8.77 -4.69 -8.16
C GLU A 91 -9.03 -4.88 -9.66
N ASP A 92 -9.72 -3.94 -10.29
CA ASP A 92 -10.00 -4.01 -11.73
C ASP A 92 -8.71 -4.02 -12.56
N GLU A 93 -7.67 -3.35 -12.10
CA GLU A 93 -6.37 -3.32 -12.76
C GLU A 93 -5.48 -4.52 -12.42
N GLY A 94 -5.96 -5.44 -11.60
CA GLY A 94 -5.21 -6.62 -11.19
C GLY A 94 -4.05 -6.34 -10.24
N ILE A 95 -4.08 -5.21 -9.54
CA ILE A 95 -3.04 -4.83 -8.59
C ILE A 95 -3.39 -5.40 -7.22
N LEU A 96 -2.44 -6.11 -6.60
CA LEU A 96 -2.64 -6.71 -5.29
C LEU A 96 -2.75 -5.62 -4.22
N LEU A 97 -3.89 -5.56 -3.56
CA LEU A 97 -4.17 -4.63 -2.47
C LEU A 97 -4.31 -5.40 -1.16
N VAL A 98 -3.62 -4.95 -0.13
CA VAL A 98 -3.67 -5.57 1.19
C VAL A 98 -4.08 -4.54 2.24
N MET A 99 -4.80 -5.01 3.24
CA MET A 99 -5.15 -4.19 4.40
C MET A 99 -4.12 -4.32 5.49
N VAL A 100 -3.75 -3.20 6.08
CA VAL A 100 -2.91 -3.15 7.27
C VAL A 100 -3.80 -2.81 8.45
N ASN A 101 -3.62 -3.54 9.56
CA ASN A 101 -4.42 -3.32 10.76
C ASN A 101 -4.17 -1.90 11.31
N PRO A 102 -5.22 -1.08 11.50
CA PRO A 102 -5.06 0.28 12.04
C PRO A 102 -4.34 0.33 13.40
N TYR A 103 -4.56 -0.66 14.24
CA TYR A 103 -3.88 -0.75 15.54
C TYR A 103 -2.38 -0.97 15.37
N ALA A 104 -1.99 -1.86 14.45
CA ALA A 104 -0.58 -2.10 14.14
C ALA A 104 0.09 -0.86 13.55
N VAL A 105 -0.61 -0.10 12.71
CA VAL A 105 -0.10 1.17 12.17
C VAL A 105 0.19 2.14 13.31
N LYS A 106 -0.73 2.30 14.23
CA LYS A 106 -0.57 3.20 15.37
C LYS A 106 0.62 2.78 16.25
N GLN A 107 0.73 1.50 16.58
CA GLN A 107 1.84 1.00 17.38
C GLN A 107 3.20 1.22 16.71
N THR A 108 3.27 0.98 15.42
CA THR A 108 4.51 1.14 14.66
C THR A 108 4.92 2.60 14.60
N LYS A 109 3.98 3.53 14.45
CA LYS A 109 4.25 4.97 14.51
C LYS A 109 4.84 5.37 15.85
N GLU A 110 4.28 4.88 16.95
CA GLU A 110 4.75 5.19 18.30
C GLU A 110 6.17 4.69 18.53
N LEU A 111 6.52 3.55 17.96
CA LEU A 111 7.86 2.98 18.07
C LEU A 111 8.89 3.72 17.22
N ASP A 112 8.52 4.13 16.02
CA ASP A 112 9.43 4.82 15.08
C ASP A 112 9.56 6.30 15.40
N ASP A 113 8.60 6.86 16.12
CA ASP A 113 8.49 8.30 16.29
C ASP A 113 8.92 8.74 17.69
N ASN A 114 10.23 8.82 17.89
CA ASN A 114 10.77 9.56 19.02
C ASN A 114 10.69 11.07 18.81
N SER A 115 10.36 11.54 17.62
CA SER A 115 10.12 12.93 17.32
C SER A 115 8.63 13.16 17.09
N GLN A 116 8.07 14.13 17.79
CA GLN A 116 6.65 14.45 17.78
C GLN A 116 6.14 15.10 16.49
N SER A 117 6.89 15.08 15.42
CA SER A 117 6.40 15.60 14.15
C SER A 117 5.40 14.65 13.53
N LYS A 118 4.13 14.89 13.80
CA LYS A 118 3.04 14.26 13.06
C LYS A 118 3.10 14.77 11.63
N ASN A 119 3.76 14.03 10.79
CA ASN A 119 3.78 14.31 9.37
C ASN A 119 2.96 13.24 8.68
N ASP A 120 1.84 13.61 8.06
CA ASP A 120 0.97 12.70 7.29
C ASP A 120 1.76 11.92 6.24
N ARG A 121 2.91 12.44 5.82
CA ARG A 121 3.82 11.76 4.90
C ARG A 121 4.50 10.53 5.48
N LYS A 122 4.47 10.33 6.79
CA LYS A 122 5.05 9.15 7.44
C LYS A 122 4.13 7.92 7.39
N ASP A 123 2.82 8.13 7.32
CA ASP A 123 1.85 7.04 7.32
C ASP A 123 2.04 6.06 6.15
N PRO A 124 2.26 6.51 4.90
CA PRO A 124 2.55 5.58 3.82
C PRO A 124 3.79 4.72 4.06
N LYS A 125 4.82 5.27 4.69
CA LYS A 125 6.03 4.52 5.04
C LYS A 125 5.75 3.44 6.07
N VAL A 126 4.99 3.77 7.11
CA VAL A 126 4.61 2.82 8.16
C VAL A 126 3.78 1.69 7.57
N ILE A 127 2.82 2.01 6.70
CA ILE A 127 1.97 1.03 6.04
C ILE A 127 2.82 0.09 5.19
N ALA A 128 3.73 0.63 4.38
CA ALA A 128 4.63 -0.17 3.55
C ALA A 128 5.53 -1.06 4.41
N LYS A 129 6.04 -0.55 5.52
CA LYS A 129 6.86 -1.31 6.47
C LYS A 129 6.09 -2.50 7.03
N LEU A 130 4.84 -2.31 7.41
CA LEU A 130 4.00 -3.39 7.93
C LEU A 130 3.73 -4.45 6.87
N VAL A 131 3.50 -4.05 5.62
CA VAL A 131 3.34 -4.99 4.51
C VAL A 131 4.61 -5.83 4.33
N THR A 132 5.77 -5.19 4.41
CA THR A 132 7.06 -5.86 4.22
C THR A 132 7.40 -6.81 5.36
N GLU A 133 7.23 -6.38 6.60
CA GLU A 133 7.63 -7.13 7.79
C GLU A 133 6.65 -8.21 8.21
N ALA A 134 5.37 -7.88 8.23
CA ALA A 134 4.32 -8.79 8.71
C ALA A 134 3.83 -9.75 7.63
N GLY A 135 4.26 -9.55 6.39
CA GLY A 135 3.68 -10.26 5.27
C GLY A 135 2.27 -9.78 4.99
N ILE A 136 1.64 -10.41 4.02
CA ILE A 136 0.32 -10.02 3.56
C ILE A 136 -0.73 -10.64 4.48
N LEU A 137 -1.49 -9.78 5.17
CA LEU A 137 -2.52 -10.23 6.09
C LEU A 137 -3.78 -10.71 5.35
N HIS A 138 -4.26 -9.95 4.36
CA HIS A 138 -5.47 -10.31 3.62
C HIS A 138 -5.50 -9.69 2.22
N ARG A 139 -6.05 -10.44 1.27
CA ARG A 139 -6.45 -9.88 -0.02
C ARG A 139 -7.77 -9.15 0.13
N ILE A 140 -7.82 -7.94 -0.39
CA ILE A 140 -8.98 -7.06 -0.19
C ILE A 140 -10.13 -7.36 -1.12
N HIS A 141 -9.87 -7.90 -2.32
CA HIS A 141 -10.92 -8.01 -3.33
C HIS A 141 -12.19 -8.74 -2.88
N ARG A 142 -12.04 -9.76 -2.05
CA ARG A 142 -13.21 -10.44 -1.48
C ARG A 142 -13.82 -9.70 -0.32
N MET A 143 -13.03 -8.93 0.39
CA MET A 143 -13.50 -8.18 1.56
C MET A 143 -14.28 -6.95 1.17
N VAL A 144 -13.94 -6.29 0.06
CA VAL A 144 -14.73 -5.18 -0.48
C VAL A 144 -16.16 -5.62 -0.77
N CYS A 145 -16.33 -6.81 -1.35
CA CYS A 145 -17.65 -7.38 -1.61
C CYS A 145 -18.42 -7.74 -0.34
N MET A 146 -17.73 -8.00 0.76
CA MET A 146 -18.36 -8.35 2.04
C MET A 146 -18.72 -7.12 2.90
N LEU A 147 -18.05 -5.99 2.65
CA LEU A 147 -18.30 -4.73 3.38
C LEU A 147 -19.35 -3.86 2.71
N ILE A 148 -19.72 -4.17 1.51
CA ILE A 148 -20.78 -3.52 0.74
C ILE A 148 -22.06 -4.34 0.88
#